data_d1ca238a83fcb17bc0e73416771b23f5
#
_entry.id   d1ca238a83fcb17bc0e73416771b23f5
#
_cell.length_a   1.000
_cell.length_b   1.000
_cell.length_c   1.000
_cell.angle_alpha   90.00
_cell.angle_beta   90.00
_cell.angle_gamma   90.00
#
_symmetry.space_group_name_H-M   'P 1'
#
loop_
_entity.id
_entity.type
_entity.pdbx_description
1 polymer ?
#
loop_
_entity_poly.entity_id
_entity_poly.type
_entity_poly.pdbx_seq_one_letter_code
_entity_poly.pdbx_strand_id
1 'polypeptide(L)'
;NFPHNLIVFYLNGVIVPIYALKWGLELGAEFFPIYTRDYVLGYPVIFIGLFALLALATSAANRIKLSTKIWMALSGFFFIFSFFSRRYLIHLYPMFLVALAAYISDWWESAERLILPRQYKILRLSMLVLAGALFILISWSTYKNYRQNTLGDLQYNRHFEAVSKFMRENIPAGETIFHANWSDSQYFIGLNPQNDYLVTFDPMYMYYWNPEKYKLYRQISFGGASDPYAAIKEEFNARYGYAGKNYFSGLIAQVRSDPRFELMAEDGLGVVFRLR
;
A
#
# COMPACT_ATOMS: atom_id res chain seq x y z
N ASN A 1 -7.55 -3.83 25.60
CA ASN A 1 -7.07 -4.98 24.77
C ASN A 1 -6.14 -4.57 23.63
N PHE A 2 -5.32 -3.53 23.84
CA PHE A 2 -4.33 -3.04 22.86
C PHE A 2 -3.36 -4.14 22.37
N PRO A 3 -2.79 -5.03 23.23
CA PRO A 3 -1.89 -6.09 22.77
C PRO A 3 -2.57 -7.12 21.86
N HIS A 4 -3.84 -7.48 22.14
CA HIS A 4 -4.60 -8.42 21.32
C HIS A 4 -4.84 -7.88 19.91
N ASN A 5 -5.25 -6.62 19.80
CA ASN A 5 -5.48 -5.98 18.51
C ASN A 5 -4.20 -5.83 17.69
N LEU A 6 -3.07 -5.60 18.35
CA LEU A 6 -1.76 -5.51 17.69
C LEU A 6 -1.33 -6.87 17.11
N ILE A 7 -1.47 -7.94 17.90
CA ILE A 7 -1.17 -9.31 17.46
C ILE A 7 -2.07 -9.70 16.30
N VAL A 8 -3.37 -9.44 16.39
CA VAL A 8 -4.32 -9.72 15.31
C VAL A 8 -3.99 -8.93 14.05
N PHE A 9 -3.60 -7.66 14.19
CA PHE A 9 -3.18 -6.83 13.05
C PHE A 9 -1.95 -7.40 12.33
N TYR A 10 -0.93 -7.83 13.07
CA TYR A 10 0.28 -8.40 12.47
C TYR A 10 0.06 -9.81 11.92
N LEU A 11 -0.68 -10.66 12.63
CA LEU A 11 -1.05 -11.99 12.12
C LEU A 11 -1.88 -11.89 10.83
N ASN A 12 -2.80 -10.94 10.75
CA ASN A 12 -3.55 -10.70 9.52
C ASN A 12 -2.66 -10.28 8.35
N GLY A 13 -1.58 -9.54 8.59
CA GLY A 13 -0.60 -9.19 7.55
C GLY A 13 0.13 -10.40 6.94
N VAL A 14 0.20 -11.53 7.64
CA VAL A 14 0.78 -12.79 7.16
C VAL A 14 -0.31 -13.73 6.63
N ILE A 15 -1.40 -13.86 7.37
CA ILE A 15 -2.48 -14.81 7.10
C ILE A 15 -3.34 -14.34 5.92
N VAL A 16 -3.65 -13.05 5.87
CA VAL A 16 -4.52 -12.45 4.84
C VAL A 16 -4.01 -12.67 3.42
N PRO A 17 -2.71 -12.48 3.07
CA PRO A 17 -2.23 -12.79 1.73
C PRO A 17 -2.40 -14.27 1.35
N ILE A 18 -2.22 -15.18 2.30
CA ILE A 18 -2.39 -16.63 2.07
C ILE A 18 -3.87 -16.94 1.79
N TYR A 19 -4.77 -16.36 2.59
CA TYR A 19 -6.21 -16.50 2.37
C TYR A 19 -6.67 -15.79 1.11
N ALA A 20 -6.13 -14.63 0.79
CA ALA A 20 -6.46 -13.89 -0.43
C ALA A 20 -6.14 -14.70 -1.68
N LEU A 21 -4.99 -15.35 -1.74
CA LEU A 21 -4.62 -16.24 -2.84
C LEU A 21 -5.58 -17.44 -2.93
N LYS A 22 -5.97 -18.01 -1.79
CA LYS A 22 -6.88 -19.16 -1.74
C LYS A 22 -8.32 -18.80 -2.13
N TRP A 23 -8.80 -17.62 -1.74
CA TRP A 23 -10.19 -17.20 -1.89
C TRP A 23 -10.38 -16.17 -3.00
N GLY A 24 -9.32 -15.82 -3.73
CA GLY A 24 -9.37 -14.82 -4.81
C GLY A 24 -9.78 -13.43 -4.32
N LEU A 25 -9.40 -13.05 -3.10
CA LEU A 25 -9.70 -11.74 -2.55
C LEU A 25 -8.84 -10.66 -3.20
N GLU A 26 -9.42 -9.52 -3.49
CA GLU A 26 -8.68 -8.33 -3.92
C GLU A 26 -8.10 -7.62 -2.69
N LEU A 27 -6.80 -7.68 -2.58
CA LEU A 27 -6.06 -6.94 -1.56
C LEU A 27 -5.25 -5.83 -2.22
N GLY A 28 -4.99 -4.77 -1.48
CA GLY A 28 -4.02 -3.76 -1.90
C GLY A 28 -2.65 -4.39 -2.16
N ALA A 29 -1.90 -3.81 -3.07
CA ALA A 29 -0.56 -4.32 -3.46
C ALA A 29 0.40 -4.45 -2.26
N GLU A 30 0.16 -3.70 -1.20
CA GLU A 30 0.94 -3.73 0.04
C GLU A 30 0.80 -5.02 0.84
N PHE A 31 -0.27 -5.78 0.64
CA PHE A 31 -0.48 -7.07 1.31
C PHE A 31 0.25 -8.24 0.63
N PHE A 32 0.63 -8.06 -0.64
CA PHE A 32 1.33 -9.12 -1.36
C PHE A 32 2.81 -9.16 -1.01
N PRO A 33 3.44 -10.36 -1.06
CA PRO A 33 4.88 -10.49 -0.91
C PRO A 33 5.61 -9.74 -2.04
N ILE A 34 6.79 -9.24 -1.73
CA ILE A 34 7.69 -8.71 -2.74
C ILE A 34 8.45 -9.90 -3.34
N TYR A 35 8.48 -10.00 -4.66
CA TYR A 35 9.38 -10.95 -5.30
C TYR A 35 10.82 -10.65 -4.88
N THR A 36 11.59 -11.69 -4.56
CA THR A 36 12.96 -11.55 -4.06
C THR A 36 13.82 -10.67 -4.96
N ARG A 37 13.64 -10.79 -6.29
CA ARG A 37 14.33 -9.94 -7.27
C ARG A 37 14.00 -8.46 -7.08
N ASP A 38 12.72 -8.12 -6.96
CA ASP A 38 12.26 -6.72 -6.82
C ASP A 38 12.68 -6.16 -5.46
N TYR A 39 12.75 -7.03 -4.45
CA TYR A 39 13.24 -6.66 -3.13
C TYR A 39 14.73 -6.30 -3.19
N VAL A 40 15.56 -7.16 -3.78
CA VAL A 40 17.02 -6.94 -3.87
C VAL A 40 17.33 -5.74 -4.76
N LEU A 41 16.67 -5.59 -5.90
CA LEU A 41 16.92 -4.50 -6.84
C LEU A 41 16.29 -3.17 -6.39
N GLY A 42 15.14 -3.22 -5.74
CA GLY A 42 14.44 -2.01 -5.26
C GLY A 42 14.97 -1.47 -3.93
N TYR A 43 15.56 -2.34 -3.11
CA TYR A 43 16.00 -1.99 -1.76
C TYR A 43 17.41 -2.49 -1.40
N PRO A 44 18.42 -2.34 -2.29
CA PRO A 44 19.75 -2.92 -2.08
C PRO A 44 20.44 -2.41 -0.80
N VAL A 45 20.17 -1.17 -0.40
CA VAL A 45 20.74 -0.57 0.80
C VAL A 45 20.30 -1.32 2.08
N ILE A 46 19.07 -1.82 2.13
CA ILE A 46 18.55 -2.60 3.26
C ILE A 46 19.32 -3.92 3.36
N PHE A 47 19.50 -4.63 2.24
CA PHE A 47 20.23 -5.90 2.21
C PHE A 47 21.68 -5.72 2.61
N ILE A 48 22.38 -4.77 2.01
CA ILE A 48 23.77 -4.47 2.33
C ILE A 48 23.91 -4.09 3.81
N GLY A 49 23.01 -3.24 4.29
CA GLY A 49 23.02 -2.79 5.67
C GLY A 49 22.70 -3.91 6.67
N LEU A 50 21.73 -4.79 6.38
CA LEU A 50 21.41 -5.95 7.23
C LEU A 50 22.55 -6.96 7.26
N PHE A 51 23.15 -7.27 6.11
CA PHE A 51 24.35 -8.13 6.06
C PHE A 51 25.51 -7.51 6.82
N ALA A 52 25.74 -6.21 6.68
CA ALA A 52 26.77 -5.49 7.45
C ALA A 52 26.48 -5.55 8.96
N LEU A 53 25.24 -5.28 9.38
CA LEU A 53 24.83 -5.39 10.79
C LEU A 53 25.01 -6.81 11.33
N LEU A 54 24.65 -7.84 10.55
CA LEU A 54 24.79 -9.24 10.96
C LEU A 54 26.28 -9.63 11.10
N ALA A 55 27.11 -9.29 10.12
CA ALA A 55 28.55 -9.55 10.13
C ALA A 55 29.25 -8.85 11.30
N LEU A 56 28.87 -7.60 11.55
CA LEU A 56 29.42 -6.82 12.65
C LEU A 56 28.90 -7.29 14.01
N ALA A 57 27.64 -7.72 14.12
CA ALA A 57 27.07 -8.28 15.33
C ALA A 57 27.77 -9.56 15.77
N THR A 58 28.14 -10.42 14.83
CA THR A 58 28.87 -11.67 15.11
C THR A 58 30.30 -11.40 15.57
N SER A 59 30.96 -10.37 15.03
CA SER A 59 32.36 -10.02 15.37
C SER A 59 32.48 -9.22 16.67
N ALA A 60 31.44 -8.54 17.12
CA ALA A 60 31.48 -7.63 18.28
C ALA A 60 30.42 -7.93 19.37
N ALA A 61 29.90 -9.16 19.40
CA ALA A 61 28.75 -9.54 20.23
C ALA A 61 28.85 -9.13 21.73
N ASN A 62 30.07 -9.13 22.30
CA ASN A 62 30.27 -8.80 23.70
C ASN A 62 30.37 -7.29 23.99
N ARG A 63 30.41 -6.44 22.96
CA ARG A 63 30.60 -4.99 23.08
C ARG A 63 29.35 -4.17 22.74
N ILE A 64 28.30 -4.83 22.28
CA ILE A 64 27.06 -4.19 21.85
C ILE A 64 26.10 -4.09 23.04
N LYS A 65 25.54 -2.91 23.29
CA LYS A 65 24.55 -2.67 24.36
C LYS A 65 23.29 -3.48 24.14
N LEU A 66 22.58 -3.83 25.20
CA LEU A 66 21.33 -4.56 25.13
C LEU A 66 20.28 -3.81 24.30
N SER A 67 20.18 -2.48 24.44
CA SER A 67 19.28 -1.65 23.64
C SER A 67 19.50 -1.81 22.13
N THR A 68 20.76 -1.82 21.70
CA THR A 68 21.13 -2.02 20.28
C THR A 68 20.74 -3.41 19.80
N LYS A 69 20.95 -4.45 20.61
CA LYS A 69 20.53 -5.83 20.30
C LYS A 69 19.00 -5.92 20.11
N ILE A 70 18.22 -5.20 20.94
CA ILE A 70 16.76 -5.16 20.82
C ILE A 70 16.35 -4.51 19.47
N TRP A 71 16.94 -3.38 19.10
CA TRP A 71 16.65 -2.73 17.81
C TRP A 71 17.05 -3.59 16.62
N MET A 72 18.17 -4.30 16.71
CA MET A 72 18.58 -5.26 15.68
C MET A 72 17.61 -6.43 15.56
N ALA A 73 17.12 -6.97 16.67
CA ALA A 73 16.15 -8.06 16.69
C ALA A 73 14.82 -7.61 16.09
N LEU A 74 14.33 -6.40 16.42
CA LEU A 74 13.13 -5.82 15.82
C LEU A 74 13.29 -5.60 14.31
N SER A 75 14.45 -5.10 13.87
CA SER A 75 14.75 -4.94 12.45
C SER A 75 14.75 -6.29 11.73
N GLY A 76 15.35 -7.31 12.30
CA GLY A 76 15.35 -8.68 11.79
C GLY A 76 13.93 -9.27 11.70
N PHE A 77 13.12 -9.04 12.74
CA PHE A 77 11.72 -9.45 12.75
C PHE A 77 10.94 -8.82 11.56
N PHE A 78 10.94 -7.49 11.43
CA PHE A 78 10.24 -6.84 10.33
C PHE A 78 10.83 -7.16 8.95
N PHE A 79 12.13 -7.43 8.87
CA PHE A 79 12.76 -7.92 7.64
C PHE A 79 12.17 -9.26 7.18
N ILE A 80 12.08 -10.23 8.10
CA ILE A 80 11.47 -11.54 7.80
C ILE A 80 10.01 -11.35 7.36
N PHE A 81 9.24 -10.57 8.10
CA PHE A 81 7.82 -10.34 7.78
C PHE A 81 7.60 -9.56 6.48
N SER A 82 8.55 -8.73 6.04
CA SER A 82 8.46 -8.03 4.76
C SER A 82 8.47 -8.96 3.53
N PHE A 83 8.97 -10.18 3.66
CA PHE A 83 8.85 -11.21 2.62
C PHE A 83 7.42 -11.74 2.47
N PHE A 84 6.61 -11.63 3.50
CA PHE A 84 5.21 -12.05 3.45
C PHE A 84 4.28 -10.91 3.01
N SER A 85 4.64 -9.66 3.33
CA SER A 85 3.84 -8.49 2.95
C SER A 85 4.70 -7.23 2.88
N ARG A 86 4.56 -6.47 1.79
CA ARG A 86 5.22 -5.16 1.59
C ARG A 86 4.90 -4.16 2.71
N ARG A 87 3.74 -4.31 3.35
CA ARG A 87 3.29 -3.44 4.45
C ARG A 87 4.30 -3.36 5.59
N TYR A 88 5.06 -4.43 5.83
CA TYR A 88 6.08 -4.45 6.89
C TYR A 88 7.30 -3.60 6.59
N LEU A 89 7.50 -3.17 5.34
CA LEU A 89 8.58 -2.24 4.99
C LEU A 89 8.46 -0.90 5.71
N ILE A 90 7.23 -0.42 5.94
CA ILE A 90 6.97 0.84 6.66
C ILE A 90 7.55 0.77 8.09
N HIS A 91 7.53 -0.40 8.71
CA HIS A 91 8.10 -0.62 10.04
C HIS A 91 9.59 -0.97 9.98
N LEU A 92 10.00 -1.72 8.96
CA LEU A 92 11.40 -2.12 8.79
C LEU A 92 12.32 -0.91 8.67
N TYR A 93 11.98 0.08 7.84
CA TYR A 93 12.85 1.24 7.60
C TYR A 93 13.23 1.99 8.88
N PRO A 94 12.28 2.49 9.70
CA PRO A 94 12.65 3.21 10.91
C PRO A 94 13.40 2.34 11.93
N MET A 95 12.98 1.07 12.10
CA MET A 95 13.64 0.16 13.04
C MET A 95 15.09 -0.13 12.61
N PHE A 96 15.31 -0.34 11.32
CA PHE A 96 16.63 -0.55 10.75
C PHE A 96 17.54 0.67 10.91
N LEU A 97 17.04 1.88 10.66
CA LEU A 97 17.82 3.12 10.83
C LEU A 97 18.22 3.34 12.29
N VAL A 98 17.31 3.09 13.23
CA VAL A 98 17.60 3.17 14.67
C VAL A 98 18.61 2.12 15.08
N ALA A 99 18.48 0.87 14.62
CA ALA A 99 19.44 -0.20 14.88
C ALA A 99 20.84 0.14 14.36
N LEU A 100 20.91 0.68 13.14
CA LEU A 100 22.18 1.10 12.53
C LEU A 100 22.84 2.24 13.31
N ALA A 101 22.07 3.27 13.66
CA ALA A 101 22.57 4.41 14.44
C ALA A 101 23.07 3.98 15.83
N ALA A 102 22.31 3.14 16.53
CA ALA A 102 22.70 2.60 17.83
C ALA A 102 23.97 1.73 17.73
N TYR A 103 24.04 0.89 16.69
CA TYR A 103 25.21 0.07 16.43
C TYR A 103 26.46 0.92 16.14
N ILE A 104 26.35 1.93 15.29
CA ILE A 104 27.44 2.85 14.98
C ILE A 104 27.91 3.57 16.29
N SER A 105 26.97 3.97 17.15
CA SER A 105 27.26 4.59 18.42
C SER A 105 28.08 3.67 19.36
N ASP A 106 27.64 2.42 19.54
CA ASP A 106 28.33 1.45 20.38
C ASP A 106 29.73 1.09 19.84
N TRP A 107 29.81 0.90 18.51
CA TRP A 107 31.08 0.66 17.84
C TRP A 107 32.02 1.84 18.00
N TRP A 108 31.51 3.07 17.91
CA TRP A 108 32.25 4.30 18.02
C TRP A 108 32.88 4.47 19.40
N GLU A 109 32.11 4.26 20.46
CA GLU A 109 32.59 4.27 21.84
C GLU A 109 33.73 3.24 22.07
N SER A 110 33.65 2.11 21.36
CA SER A 110 34.67 1.05 21.44
C SER A 110 35.93 1.39 20.62
N ALA A 111 35.73 1.98 19.43
CA ALA A 111 36.80 2.34 18.50
C ALA A 111 37.67 3.51 19.01
N GLU A 112 37.06 4.47 19.72
CA GLU A 112 37.76 5.63 20.31
C GLU A 112 38.88 5.21 21.23
N ARG A 113 38.74 4.06 21.91
CA ARG A 113 39.76 3.51 22.83
C ARG A 113 40.90 2.77 22.14
N LEU A 114 40.72 2.40 20.85
CA LEU A 114 41.64 1.51 20.12
C LEU A 114 42.38 2.20 18.97
N ILE A 115 41.90 3.36 18.53
CA ILE A 115 42.40 4.05 17.34
C ILE A 115 43.20 5.31 17.77
N LEU A 116 44.32 5.56 17.09
CA LEU A 116 45.09 6.79 17.32
C LEU A 116 44.25 8.04 17.05
N PRO A 117 44.36 9.11 17.86
CA PRO A 117 43.49 10.29 17.78
C PRO A 117 43.42 10.94 16.38
N ARG A 118 44.53 10.89 15.63
CA ARG A 118 44.57 11.42 14.25
C ARG A 118 43.77 10.56 13.27
N GLN A 119 43.91 9.25 13.38
CA GLN A 119 43.17 8.29 12.51
C GLN A 119 41.68 8.31 12.83
N TYR A 120 41.35 8.47 14.11
CA TYR A 120 39.96 8.62 14.56
C TYR A 120 39.26 9.85 13.91
N LYS A 121 39.96 11.01 13.90
CA LYS A 121 39.41 12.22 13.25
C LYS A 121 39.19 12.03 11.76
N ILE A 122 40.10 11.38 11.05
CA ILE A 122 39.99 11.11 9.63
C ILE A 122 38.84 10.17 9.38
N LEU A 123 38.73 9.07 10.14
CA LEU A 123 37.63 8.10 10.01
C LEU A 123 36.27 8.75 10.25
N ARG A 124 36.17 9.59 11.30
CA ARG A 124 34.95 10.34 11.60
C ARG A 124 34.53 11.24 10.44
N LEU A 125 35.44 12.00 9.87
CA LEU A 125 35.20 12.89 8.77
C LEU A 125 34.76 12.09 7.52
N SER A 126 35.48 10.99 7.23
CA SER A 126 35.10 10.11 6.09
C SER A 126 33.73 9.51 6.23
N MET A 127 33.33 9.06 7.42
CA MET A 127 31.99 8.54 7.69
C MET A 127 30.92 9.63 7.55
N LEU A 128 31.16 10.85 8.02
CA LEU A 128 30.25 11.97 7.86
C LEU A 128 30.07 12.36 6.38
N VAL A 129 31.16 12.40 5.63
CA VAL A 129 31.12 12.67 4.17
C VAL A 129 30.35 11.57 3.44
N LEU A 130 30.61 10.30 3.76
CA LEU A 130 29.91 9.18 3.17
C LEU A 130 28.41 9.20 3.50
N ALA A 131 28.07 9.43 4.77
CA ALA A 131 26.67 9.55 5.21
C ALA A 131 25.97 10.72 4.51
N GLY A 132 26.63 11.88 4.37
CA GLY A 132 26.12 13.03 3.63
C GLY A 132 25.89 12.71 2.15
N ALA A 133 26.85 12.06 1.51
CA ALA A 133 26.73 11.63 0.11
C ALA A 133 25.59 10.63 -0.09
N LEU A 134 25.45 9.64 0.77
CA LEU A 134 24.35 8.68 0.75
C LEU A 134 22.99 9.37 0.97
N PHE A 135 22.91 10.30 1.92
CA PHE A 135 21.70 11.09 2.15
C PHE A 135 21.29 11.89 0.91
N ILE A 136 22.23 12.54 0.25
CA ILE A 136 21.97 13.28 -1.01
C ILE A 136 21.48 12.35 -2.10
N LEU A 137 22.14 11.19 -2.30
CA LEU A 137 21.75 10.22 -3.32
C LEU A 137 20.35 9.64 -3.07
N ILE A 138 20.05 9.27 -1.82
CA ILE A 138 18.72 8.76 -1.43
C ILE A 138 17.65 9.85 -1.63
N SER A 139 17.93 11.07 -1.18
CA SER A 139 17.00 12.21 -1.32
C SER A 139 16.74 12.52 -2.80
N TRP A 140 17.76 12.49 -3.63
CA TRP A 140 17.63 12.69 -5.09
C TRP A 140 16.80 11.58 -5.75
N SER A 141 17.08 10.32 -5.43
CA SER A 141 16.31 9.18 -5.92
C SER A 141 14.84 9.27 -5.51
N THR A 142 14.59 9.57 -4.24
CA THR A 142 13.24 9.76 -3.68
C THR A 142 12.52 10.92 -4.36
N TYR A 143 13.19 12.06 -4.55
CA TYR A 143 12.62 13.21 -5.25
C TYR A 143 12.26 12.88 -6.71
N LYS A 144 13.14 12.17 -7.42
CA LYS A 144 12.88 11.74 -8.81
C LYS A 144 11.67 10.82 -8.89
N ASN A 145 11.59 9.82 -8.02
CA ASN A 145 10.46 8.89 -7.95
C ASN A 145 9.15 9.61 -7.56
N TYR A 146 9.22 10.49 -6.57
CA TYR A 146 8.09 11.32 -6.16
C TYR A 146 7.57 12.17 -7.32
N ARG A 147 8.45 12.87 -8.02
CA ARG A 147 8.06 13.70 -9.17
C ARG A 147 7.40 12.89 -10.29
N GLN A 148 7.93 11.70 -10.60
CA GLN A 148 7.34 10.83 -11.62
C GLN A 148 5.96 10.32 -11.21
N ASN A 149 5.80 9.88 -9.98
CA ASN A 149 4.53 9.39 -9.45
C ASN A 149 3.49 10.52 -9.34
N THR A 150 3.90 11.69 -8.85
CA THR A 150 3.01 12.85 -8.71
C THR A 150 2.42 13.31 -10.04
N LEU A 151 3.16 13.21 -11.15
CA LEU A 151 2.61 13.54 -12.47
C LEU A 151 1.51 12.56 -12.92
N GLY A 152 1.68 11.27 -12.62
CA GLY A 152 0.64 10.26 -12.82
C GLY A 152 -0.57 10.48 -11.92
N ASP A 153 -0.32 10.72 -10.64
CA ASP A 153 -1.35 10.98 -9.64
C ASP A 153 -2.16 12.26 -9.95
N LEU A 154 -1.53 13.31 -10.49
CA LEU A 154 -2.23 14.52 -10.89
C LEU A 154 -3.25 14.28 -12.01
N GLN A 155 -2.92 13.46 -12.99
CA GLN A 155 -3.85 13.09 -14.05
C GLN A 155 -5.03 12.29 -13.50
N TYR A 156 -4.74 11.35 -12.59
CA TYR A 156 -5.75 10.53 -11.93
C TYR A 156 -6.65 11.38 -11.02
N ASN A 157 -6.08 12.29 -10.25
CA ASN A 157 -6.83 13.22 -9.41
C ASN A 157 -7.76 14.14 -10.22
N ARG A 158 -7.29 14.71 -11.33
CA ARG A 158 -8.13 15.53 -12.22
C ARG A 158 -9.30 14.76 -12.81
N HIS A 159 -9.09 13.48 -13.14
CA HIS A 159 -10.18 12.62 -13.57
C HIS A 159 -11.24 12.48 -12.49
N PHE A 160 -10.84 12.14 -11.24
CA PHE A 160 -11.80 12.01 -10.15
C PHE A 160 -12.47 13.32 -9.76
N GLU A 161 -11.78 14.46 -9.86
CA GLU A 161 -12.39 15.78 -9.70
C GLU A 161 -13.51 16.02 -10.73
N ALA A 162 -13.26 15.72 -12.00
CA ALA A 162 -14.23 15.88 -13.08
C ALA A 162 -15.43 14.93 -12.92
N VAL A 163 -15.17 13.66 -12.65
CA VAL A 163 -16.22 12.63 -12.44
C VAL A 163 -17.05 12.96 -11.20
N SER A 164 -16.41 13.33 -10.09
CA SER A 164 -17.10 13.68 -8.85
C SER A 164 -17.93 14.95 -9.00
N LYS A 165 -17.44 15.94 -9.75
CA LYS A 165 -18.21 17.13 -10.09
C LYS A 165 -19.46 16.76 -10.91
N PHE A 166 -19.29 15.94 -11.97
CA PHE A 166 -20.40 15.45 -12.76
C PHE A 166 -21.44 14.72 -11.90
N MET A 167 -20.99 13.82 -11.00
CA MET A 167 -21.88 13.10 -10.08
C MET A 167 -22.66 14.06 -9.18
N ARG A 168 -22.01 15.05 -8.57
CA ARG A 168 -22.67 16.04 -7.71
C ARG A 168 -23.76 16.86 -8.44
N GLU A 169 -23.55 17.13 -9.71
CA GLU A 169 -24.47 17.93 -10.52
C GLU A 169 -25.63 17.12 -11.10
N ASN A 170 -25.46 15.80 -11.27
CA ASN A 170 -26.41 14.95 -12.01
C ASN A 170 -26.99 13.77 -11.21
N ILE A 171 -26.48 13.50 -10.01
CA ILE A 171 -26.98 12.41 -9.14
C ILE A 171 -27.53 13.05 -7.86
N PRO A 172 -28.78 12.71 -7.46
CA PRO A 172 -29.36 13.22 -6.23
C PRO A 172 -28.51 12.88 -4.98
N ALA A 173 -28.50 13.76 -3.99
CA ALA A 173 -27.83 13.49 -2.73
C ALA A 173 -28.50 12.30 -2.00
N GLY A 174 -27.70 11.51 -1.30
CA GLY A 174 -28.14 10.31 -0.58
C GLY A 174 -28.32 9.06 -1.43
N GLU A 175 -28.08 9.15 -2.75
CA GLU A 175 -28.09 7.96 -3.59
C GLU A 175 -26.83 7.13 -3.38
N THR A 176 -26.99 5.79 -3.35
CA THR A 176 -25.87 4.86 -3.31
C THR A 176 -25.29 4.67 -4.70
N ILE A 177 -23.98 4.84 -4.82
CA ILE A 177 -23.24 4.65 -6.07
C ILE A 177 -22.49 3.33 -6.00
N PHE A 178 -22.79 2.42 -6.92
CA PHE A 178 -21.98 1.23 -7.16
C PHE A 178 -20.67 1.64 -7.83
N HIS A 179 -19.53 1.31 -7.23
CA HIS A 179 -18.24 1.52 -7.88
C HIS A 179 -17.47 0.22 -7.96
N ALA A 180 -16.96 -0.09 -9.16
CA ALA A 180 -16.35 -1.39 -9.44
C ALA A 180 -15.01 -1.60 -8.72
N ASN A 181 -14.30 -0.51 -8.39
CA ASN A 181 -13.02 -0.55 -7.70
C ASN A 181 -13.15 0.05 -6.30
N TRP A 182 -12.87 -0.74 -5.28
CA TRP A 182 -12.91 -0.27 -3.88
C TRP A 182 -11.94 0.88 -3.59
N SER A 183 -10.78 0.94 -4.28
CA SER A 183 -9.78 2.01 -4.06
C SER A 183 -10.26 3.39 -4.55
N ASP A 184 -11.27 3.45 -5.43
CA ASP A 184 -11.80 4.71 -5.95
C ASP A 184 -12.64 5.45 -4.89
N SER A 185 -13.16 4.71 -3.90
CA SER A 185 -14.02 5.26 -2.85
C SER A 185 -13.39 6.43 -2.08
N GLN A 186 -12.09 6.36 -1.83
CA GLN A 186 -11.38 7.43 -1.11
C GLN A 186 -11.42 8.78 -1.86
N TYR A 187 -11.36 8.74 -3.20
CA TYR A 187 -11.51 9.94 -4.02
C TYR A 187 -12.95 10.45 -4.00
N PHE A 188 -13.91 9.54 -4.19
CA PHE A 188 -15.32 9.90 -4.20
C PHE A 188 -15.80 10.46 -2.87
N ILE A 189 -15.44 9.83 -1.73
CA ILE A 189 -15.79 10.34 -0.40
C ILE A 189 -15.23 11.75 -0.18
N GLY A 190 -13.98 11.98 -0.59
CA GLY A 190 -13.35 13.30 -0.44
C GLY A 190 -13.92 14.38 -1.36
N LEU A 191 -14.31 14.00 -2.58
CA LEU A 191 -14.70 14.93 -3.63
C LEU A 191 -16.22 15.02 -3.85
N ASN A 192 -17.00 14.02 -3.44
CA ASN A 192 -18.45 13.97 -3.55
C ASN A 192 -19.09 13.32 -2.30
N PRO A 193 -19.04 13.98 -1.13
CA PRO A 193 -19.52 13.43 0.14
C PRO A 193 -21.06 13.38 0.26
N GLN A 194 -21.80 13.87 -0.73
CA GLN A 194 -23.26 13.86 -0.71
C GLN A 194 -23.88 12.51 -1.07
N ASN A 195 -23.09 11.57 -1.60
CA ASN A 195 -23.55 10.25 -2.01
C ASN A 195 -22.90 9.16 -1.17
N ASP A 196 -23.54 7.99 -1.11
CA ASP A 196 -23.02 6.81 -0.43
C ASP A 196 -22.25 5.90 -1.38
N TYR A 197 -21.22 5.21 -0.85
CA TYR A 197 -20.36 4.33 -1.63
C TYR A 197 -20.28 2.95 -0.99
N LEU A 198 -20.39 1.87 -1.80
CA LEU A 198 -20.59 0.50 -1.32
C LEU A 198 -19.41 -0.08 -0.56
N VAL A 199 -18.22 0.14 -1.04
CA VAL A 199 -16.99 -0.45 -0.48
C VAL A 199 -16.01 0.67 -0.20
N THR A 200 -15.73 0.89 1.08
CA THR A 200 -14.82 1.95 1.49
C THR A 200 -13.55 1.35 2.09
N PHE A 201 -12.39 1.91 1.74
CA PHE A 201 -11.06 1.62 2.30
C PHE A 201 -10.51 0.21 2.10
N ASP A 202 -11.26 -0.85 2.45
CA ASP A 202 -10.77 -2.23 2.39
C ASP A 202 -11.93 -3.19 2.07
N PRO A 203 -11.88 -3.92 0.95
CA PRO A 203 -12.91 -4.87 0.57
C PRO A 203 -13.06 -6.04 1.55
N MET A 204 -12.05 -6.27 2.41
CA MET A 204 -12.10 -7.30 3.45
C MET A 204 -13.24 -7.06 4.46
N TYR A 205 -13.61 -5.79 4.72
CA TYR A 205 -14.77 -5.52 5.59
C TYR A 205 -16.06 -6.10 5.03
N MET A 206 -16.30 -5.94 3.74
CA MET A 206 -17.45 -6.55 3.07
C MET A 206 -17.36 -8.08 3.11
N TYR A 207 -16.18 -8.66 2.84
CA TYR A 207 -15.96 -10.10 2.88
C TYR A 207 -16.24 -10.70 4.27
N TYR A 208 -15.72 -10.08 5.34
CA TYR A 208 -15.96 -10.56 6.71
C TYR A 208 -17.41 -10.40 7.16
N TRP A 209 -18.08 -9.35 6.70
CA TRP A 209 -19.48 -9.13 7.00
C TRP A 209 -20.39 -10.07 6.21
N ASN A 210 -20.16 -10.24 4.92
CA ASN A 210 -20.95 -11.10 4.04
C ASN A 210 -20.11 -11.59 2.84
N PRO A 211 -19.51 -12.80 2.93
CA PRO A 211 -18.66 -13.35 1.87
C PRO A 211 -19.37 -13.53 0.53
N GLU A 212 -20.66 -13.90 0.54
CA GLU A 212 -21.44 -14.11 -0.69
C GLU A 212 -21.71 -12.77 -1.38
N LYS A 213 -22.02 -11.73 -0.62
CA LYS A 213 -22.20 -10.37 -1.15
C LYS A 213 -20.90 -9.83 -1.74
N TYR A 214 -19.76 -10.12 -1.10
CA TYR A 214 -18.45 -9.77 -1.65
C TYR A 214 -18.15 -10.51 -2.97
N LYS A 215 -18.44 -11.80 -3.05
CA LYS A 215 -18.29 -12.57 -4.30
C LYS A 215 -19.14 -12.01 -5.42
N LEU A 216 -20.39 -11.67 -5.12
CA LEU A 216 -21.31 -11.06 -6.07
C LEU A 216 -20.79 -9.70 -6.54
N TYR A 217 -20.33 -8.84 -5.62
CA TYR A 217 -19.67 -7.57 -5.95
C TYR A 217 -18.54 -7.76 -6.95
N ARG A 218 -17.65 -8.74 -6.71
CA ARG A 218 -16.56 -9.05 -7.63
C ARG A 218 -17.06 -9.57 -8.98
N GLN A 219 -18.02 -10.47 -8.98
CA GLN A 219 -18.60 -10.98 -10.23
C GLN A 219 -19.16 -9.83 -11.09
N ILE A 220 -19.87 -8.90 -10.48
CA ILE A 220 -20.37 -7.71 -11.17
C ILE A 220 -19.21 -6.87 -11.69
N SER A 221 -18.25 -6.53 -10.83
CA SER A 221 -17.13 -5.64 -11.16
C SER A 221 -16.32 -6.15 -12.35
N PHE A 222 -16.09 -7.46 -12.45
CA PHE A 222 -15.33 -8.07 -13.56
C PHE A 222 -16.18 -8.52 -14.75
N GLY A 223 -17.49 -8.28 -14.72
CA GLY A 223 -18.40 -8.66 -15.82
C GLY A 223 -18.73 -10.15 -15.86
N GLY A 224 -18.58 -10.87 -14.74
CA GLY A 224 -18.94 -12.28 -14.61
C GLY A 224 -20.35 -12.52 -14.07
N ALA A 225 -21.09 -11.47 -13.68
CA ALA A 225 -22.47 -11.61 -13.24
C ALA A 225 -23.40 -11.87 -14.44
N SER A 226 -24.33 -12.81 -14.30
CA SER A 226 -25.31 -13.14 -15.36
C SER A 226 -26.32 -12.02 -15.58
N ASP A 227 -26.74 -11.35 -14.51
CA ASP A 227 -27.62 -10.16 -14.55
C ASP A 227 -27.06 -9.07 -13.64
N PRO A 228 -26.12 -8.24 -14.11
CA PRO A 228 -25.56 -7.17 -13.32
C PRO A 228 -26.57 -6.08 -12.95
N TYR A 229 -27.60 -5.86 -13.78
CA TYR A 229 -28.65 -4.88 -13.49
C TYR A 229 -29.43 -5.25 -12.25
N ALA A 230 -30.00 -6.46 -12.21
CA ALA A 230 -30.76 -6.94 -11.06
C ALA A 230 -29.87 -6.97 -9.79
N ALA A 231 -28.65 -7.48 -9.92
CA ALA A 231 -27.71 -7.58 -8.81
C ALA A 231 -27.34 -6.21 -8.21
N ILE A 232 -27.05 -5.20 -9.02
CA ILE A 232 -26.73 -3.85 -8.55
C ILE A 232 -27.96 -3.22 -7.87
N LYS A 233 -29.14 -3.36 -8.48
CA LYS A 233 -30.38 -2.75 -8.02
C LYS A 233 -30.90 -3.38 -6.71
N GLU A 234 -30.97 -4.70 -6.67
CA GLU A 234 -31.65 -5.44 -5.61
C GLU A 234 -30.73 -5.75 -4.44
N GLU A 235 -29.51 -6.23 -4.73
CA GLU A 235 -28.58 -6.64 -3.69
C GLU A 235 -27.77 -5.48 -3.09
N PHE A 236 -27.47 -4.47 -3.90
CA PHE A 236 -26.68 -3.30 -3.46
C PHE A 236 -27.52 -2.04 -3.30
N ASN A 237 -28.79 -2.06 -3.65
CA ASN A 237 -29.69 -0.90 -3.58
C ASN A 237 -29.08 0.36 -4.23
N ALA A 238 -28.38 0.17 -5.36
CA ALA A 238 -27.73 1.24 -6.09
C ALA A 238 -28.45 1.48 -7.43
N ARG A 239 -28.67 2.75 -7.74
CA ARG A 239 -29.25 3.19 -9.02
C ARG A 239 -28.23 3.78 -9.97
N TYR A 240 -27.09 4.13 -9.47
CA TYR A 240 -26.00 4.75 -10.20
C TYR A 240 -24.73 3.95 -10.01
N GLY A 241 -23.83 4.04 -10.97
CA GLY A 241 -22.56 3.37 -10.83
C GLY A 241 -21.43 4.05 -11.59
N TYR A 242 -20.22 3.65 -11.21
CA TYR A 242 -18.96 4.03 -11.85
C TYR A 242 -18.09 2.79 -12.08
N ALA A 243 -17.47 2.73 -13.26
CA ALA A 243 -16.49 1.69 -13.59
C ALA A 243 -15.28 2.28 -14.32
N GLY A 244 -14.08 2.02 -13.81
CA GLY A 244 -12.82 2.40 -14.46
C GLY A 244 -12.49 1.49 -15.63
N LYS A 245 -12.04 2.06 -16.75
CA LYS A 245 -11.77 1.33 -18.00
C LYS A 245 -10.60 0.36 -17.94
N ASN A 246 -9.62 0.64 -17.08
CA ASN A 246 -8.37 -0.13 -17.03
C ASN A 246 -8.58 -1.58 -16.57
N TYR A 247 -9.54 -1.84 -15.68
CA TYR A 247 -9.72 -3.15 -15.04
C TYR A 247 -11.11 -3.74 -15.19
N PHE A 248 -12.13 -2.92 -15.50
CA PHE A 248 -13.53 -3.34 -15.43
C PHE A 248 -14.24 -3.31 -16.80
N SER A 249 -13.47 -3.63 -17.85
CA SER A 249 -13.99 -3.68 -19.24
C SER A 249 -15.17 -4.65 -19.40
N GLY A 250 -15.21 -5.74 -18.63
CA GLY A 250 -16.31 -6.69 -18.64
C GLY A 250 -17.64 -6.08 -18.18
N LEU A 251 -17.64 -5.38 -17.03
CA LEU A 251 -18.83 -4.65 -16.57
C LEU A 251 -19.24 -3.57 -17.56
N ILE A 252 -18.27 -2.81 -18.08
CA ILE A 252 -18.56 -1.73 -19.05
C ILE A 252 -19.19 -2.31 -20.33
N ALA A 253 -18.75 -3.48 -20.80
CA ALA A 253 -19.35 -4.15 -21.94
C ALA A 253 -20.81 -4.55 -21.66
N GLN A 254 -21.09 -5.10 -20.47
CA GLN A 254 -22.45 -5.43 -20.04
C GLN A 254 -23.34 -4.19 -19.95
N VAL A 255 -22.85 -3.11 -19.33
CA VAL A 255 -23.56 -1.83 -19.21
C VAL A 255 -23.91 -1.24 -20.59
N ARG A 256 -23.03 -1.39 -21.58
CA ARG A 256 -23.28 -0.89 -22.94
C ARG A 256 -24.24 -1.75 -23.72
N SER A 257 -24.27 -3.05 -23.50
CA SER A 257 -25.11 -4.00 -24.25
C SER A 257 -26.51 -4.15 -23.70
N ASP A 258 -26.75 -3.80 -22.44
CA ASP A 258 -28.03 -3.96 -21.77
C ASP A 258 -28.83 -2.63 -21.77
N PRO A 259 -29.98 -2.53 -22.46
CA PRO A 259 -30.74 -1.29 -22.56
C PRO A 259 -31.35 -0.80 -21.23
N ARG A 260 -31.32 -1.62 -20.20
CA ARG A 260 -31.74 -1.23 -18.84
C ARG A 260 -30.75 -0.27 -18.17
N PHE A 261 -29.50 -0.19 -18.67
CA PHE A 261 -28.54 0.82 -18.28
C PHE A 261 -28.55 2.03 -19.20
N GLU A 262 -28.17 3.16 -18.66
CA GLU A 262 -27.95 4.40 -19.41
C GLU A 262 -26.56 4.94 -19.07
N LEU A 263 -25.75 5.16 -20.11
CA LEU A 263 -24.48 5.84 -19.96
C LEU A 263 -24.73 7.33 -19.74
N MET A 264 -24.34 7.86 -18.59
CA MET A 264 -24.51 9.26 -18.22
C MET A 264 -23.29 10.11 -18.62
N ALA A 265 -22.10 9.57 -18.40
CA ALA A 265 -20.83 10.20 -18.77
C ALA A 265 -19.77 9.14 -19.05
N GLU A 266 -18.85 9.49 -19.94
CA GLU A 266 -17.71 8.64 -20.29
C GLU A 266 -16.52 9.51 -20.67
N ASP A 267 -15.33 9.13 -20.19
CA ASP A 267 -14.06 9.71 -20.61
C ASP A 267 -13.00 8.64 -20.91
N GLY A 268 -11.73 9.03 -21.02
CA GLY A 268 -10.61 8.12 -21.27
C GLY A 268 -10.37 7.08 -20.18
N LEU A 269 -10.81 7.34 -18.93
CA LEU A 269 -10.47 6.54 -17.74
C LEU A 269 -11.66 5.80 -17.13
N GLY A 270 -12.89 6.28 -17.32
CA GLY A 270 -14.05 5.66 -16.68
C GLY A 270 -15.40 5.99 -17.33
N VAL A 271 -16.42 5.35 -16.77
CA VAL A 271 -17.81 5.44 -17.21
C VAL A 271 -18.71 5.63 -15.99
N VAL A 272 -19.60 6.61 -16.04
CA VAL A 272 -20.71 6.79 -15.10
C VAL A 272 -21.99 6.31 -15.76
N PHE A 273 -22.78 5.49 -15.08
CA PHE A 273 -24.01 4.93 -15.60
C PHE A 273 -25.16 4.99 -14.59
N ARG A 274 -26.37 4.93 -15.11
CA ARG A 274 -27.62 4.86 -14.34
C ARG A 274 -28.41 3.61 -14.71
N LEU A 275 -29.10 3.01 -13.73
CA LEU A 275 -30.09 1.95 -13.91
C LEU A 275 -31.44 2.63 -14.16
N ARG A 276 -32.08 2.25 -15.26
CA ARG A 276 -33.43 2.76 -15.65
C ARG A 276 -34.55 2.11 -14.84
#